data_a5d214693b5260a2a71fff3d865cd495
#
_entry.id   a5d214693b5260a2a71fff3d865cd495
#
_cell.length_a   1.000
_cell.length_b   1.000
_cell.length_c   1.000
_cell.angle_alpha   90.00
_cell.angle_beta   90.00
_cell.angle_gamma   90.00
#
_symmetry.space_group_name_H-M   'P 1'
#
loop_
_entity.id
_entity.type
_entity.pdbx_description
1 polymer ?
#
loop_
_entity_poly.entity_id
_entity_poly.type
_entity_poly.pdbx_seq_one_letter_code
_entity_poly.pdbx_strand_id
1 'polypeptide(L)'
;MNKEKRSLFNMIFGNKIQKMINDTTLKLLSGYTATYSTVSDNIEDNIIAKECIHVIATHCAKMVPRHYQQNGTIKNHIQGSINYILSVKPNPFMTTYDFIYKTVSLLLAQNNVFIYIDIDDRGNLRGLYPLNPLFCTLIEYDRDIWLKFQFIDGNFYYIKYDRVIHLRNFYIKHDFYGETNETLKSSLETQTVADDGIKNAIKISASLRGVLKASQAMLKDKDLESMKTKFVESLLSSTNGIGGLDARFDFKEINLNPVLLDKEQLALVNGNIFGYFMISEDIVKSKYTAEQWDAFYASVLEPKAIQMGQSFTNGIFSEKAIKAGHRIEFSVNRIKYAKTETKISLLKEAGALGLLKVDEGREIIDLPAIGGEEGNKRLQTLNVINADLADQYQGGEKGGKSNKGNEN
;
A
#
# COMPACT_ATOMS: atom_id res chain seq x y z
N MET A 1 12.60 -14.64 -38.87
CA MET A 1 12.58 -13.20 -38.45
C MET A 1 12.07 -13.16 -37.03
N ASN A 2 12.98 -13.16 -36.05
CA ASN A 2 12.66 -13.00 -34.63
C ASN A 2 12.29 -11.53 -34.41
N LYS A 3 11.00 -11.26 -34.14
CA LYS A 3 10.58 -9.99 -33.56
C LYS A 3 11.07 -10.02 -32.11
N GLU A 4 12.18 -9.36 -31.83
CA GLU A 4 12.60 -9.04 -30.46
C GLU A 4 11.42 -8.38 -29.74
N LYS A 5 10.93 -9.03 -28.69
CA LYS A 5 9.99 -8.42 -27.74
C LYS A 5 10.73 -7.25 -27.12
N ARG A 6 10.50 -6.04 -27.61
CA ARG A 6 11.04 -4.83 -26.99
C ARG A 6 10.57 -4.80 -25.55
N SER A 7 11.51 -4.92 -24.62
CA SER A 7 11.24 -4.77 -23.19
C SER A 7 10.53 -3.43 -22.95
N LEU A 8 9.60 -3.38 -22.02
CA LEU A 8 8.90 -2.16 -21.60
C LEU A 8 9.91 -1.06 -21.24
N PHE A 9 11.07 -1.46 -20.70
CA PHE A 9 12.20 -0.60 -20.37
C PHE A 9 12.88 0.01 -21.60
N ASN A 10 13.08 -0.76 -22.68
CA ASN A 10 13.62 -0.22 -23.93
C ASN A 10 12.67 0.79 -24.59
N MET A 11 11.38 0.69 -24.33
CA MET A 11 10.38 1.62 -24.83
C MET A 11 10.34 2.92 -24.01
N ILE A 12 10.59 2.84 -22.69
CA ILE A 12 10.60 3.98 -21.77
C ILE A 12 11.93 4.72 -21.81
N PHE A 13 13.05 4.00 -21.75
CA PHE A 13 14.37 4.58 -21.58
C PHE A 13 15.15 4.77 -22.89
N GLY A 14 14.74 4.12 -23.99
CA GLY A 14 15.41 4.22 -25.30
C GLY A 14 16.92 3.95 -25.26
N ASN A 15 17.54 3.87 -26.44
CA ASN A 15 18.98 3.60 -26.57
C ASN A 15 19.93 4.74 -26.09
N LYS A 16 19.39 5.87 -25.59
CA LYS A 16 20.20 7.06 -25.27
C LYS A 16 21.02 6.93 -23.98
N ILE A 17 20.60 6.12 -23.02
CA ILE A 17 21.23 6.07 -21.68
C ILE A 17 22.37 5.05 -21.62
N GLN A 18 22.33 3.98 -22.40
CA GLN A 18 23.35 2.90 -22.37
C GLN A 18 24.74 3.32 -22.88
N LYS A 19 24.86 4.41 -23.62
CA LYS A 19 26.13 4.79 -24.29
C LYS A 19 27.04 5.75 -23.52
N MET A 20 26.61 6.30 -22.39
CA MET A 20 27.30 7.45 -21.78
C MET A 20 28.24 7.13 -20.61
N ILE A 21 28.23 5.94 -20.04
CA ILE A 21 29.01 5.67 -18.84
C ILE A 21 29.93 4.48 -19.06
N ASN A 22 31.23 4.75 -19.34
CA ASN A 22 32.26 3.73 -19.20
C ASN A 22 32.48 3.43 -17.71
N ASP A 23 32.40 2.16 -17.33
CA ASP A 23 32.53 1.66 -15.94
C ASP A 23 33.78 2.16 -15.17
N THR A 24 34.79 2.66 -15.87
CA THR A 24 36.07 3.14 -15.31
C THR A 24 35.98 4.47 -14.55
N THR A 25 34.92 5.23 -14.69
CA THR A 25 34.75 6.57 -14.07
C THR A 25 33.72 6.59 -12.93
N LEU A 26 33.07 5.45 -12.67
CA LEU A 26 32.06 5.35 -11.63
C LEU A 26 32.70 5.10 -10.26
N LYS A 27 32.47 5.98 -9.29
CA LYS A 27 32.85 5.77 -7.90
C LYS A 27 31.63 5.27 -7.11
N LEU A 28 31.75 4.11 -6.45
CA LEU A 28 30.85 3.77 -5.37
C LEU A 28 31.04 4.79 -4.24
N LEU A 29 29.97 5.37 -3.75
CA LEU A 29 30.02 6.21 -2.54
C LEU A 29 30.45 5.33 -1.38
N SER A 30 31.74 5.45 -0.99
CA SER A 30 32.34 4.66 0.07
C SER A 30 31.80 5.09 1.45
N GLY A 31 31.45 4.12 2.26
CA GLY A 31 31.00 4.33 3.65
C GLY A 31 29.56 3.90 3.92
N TYR A 32 28.75 3.66 2.89
CA TYR A 32 27.38 3.18 3.00
C TYR A 32 27.20 1.87 2.26
N THR A 33 26.23 1.06 2.67
CA THR A 33 25.79 -0.07 1.86
C THR A 33 25.17 0.49 0.60
N ALA A 34 26.00 0.70 -0.42
CA ALA A 34 25.63 1.42 -1.64
C ALA A 34 24.66 0.64 -2.53
N THR A 35 24.39 -0.63 -2.20
CA THR A 35 23.55 -1.52 -3.00
C THR A 35 22.36 -1.99 -2.19
N TYR A 36 21.18 -1.84 -2.77
CA TYR A 36 19.91 -2.36 -2.28
C TYR A 36 19.46 -3.53 -3.18
N SER A 37 18.98 -4.62 -2.59
CA SER A 37 18.48 -5.80 -3.30
C SER A 37 17.05 -6.11 -2.89
N THR A 38 16.20 -6.43 -3.85
CA THR A 38 14.83 -6.91 -3.63
C THR A 38 14.72 -8.43 -3.63
N VAL A 39 15.82 -9.14 -4.00
CA VAL A 39 15.81 -10.59 -4.28
C VAL A 39 15.65 -11.46 -3.04
N SER A 40 15.90 -10.91 -1.84
CA SER A 40 15.90 -11.72 -0.61
C SER A 40 14.56 -11.88 0.08
N ASP A 41 13.55 -11.11 -0.28
CA ASP A 41 12.35 -10.98 0.53
C ASP A 41 11.09 -11.08 -0.32
N ASN A 42 10.67 -12.32 -0.63
CA ASN A 42 9.37 -12.59 -1.26
C ASN A 42 8.24 -12.49 -0.21
N ILE A 43 8.08 -11.31 0.40
CA ILE A 43 7.02 -11.05 1.38
C ILE A 43 5.64 -11.27 0.76
N GLU A 44 5.52 -10.96 -0.53
CA GLU A 44 4.29 -11.16 -1.30
C GLU A 44 3.88 -12.62 -1.50
N ASP A 45 4.75 -13.58 -1.21
CA ASP A 45 4.42 -15.01 -1.25
C ASP A 45 3.68 -15.47 0.01
N ASN A 46 3.80 -14.72 1.10
CA ASN A 46 3.04 -14.96 2.32
C ASN A 46 1.63 -14.36 2.22
N ILE A 47 0.60 -15.16 2.53
CA ILE A 47 -0.79 -14.76 2.35
C ILE A 47 -1.18 -13.58 3.23
N ILE A 48 -0.78 -13.60 4.51
CA ILE A 48 -1.14 -12.54 5.48
C ILE A 48 -0.44 -11.23 5.14
N ALA A 49 0.84 -11.27 4.79
CA ALA A 49 1.58 -10.10 4.36
C ALA A 49 0.99 -9.50 3.08
N LYS A 50 0.63 -10.36 2.13
CA LYS A 50 -0.04 -9.95 0.88
C LYS A 50 -1.39 -9.28 1.13
N GLU A 51 -2.20 -9.82 2.05
CA GLU A 51 -3.47 -9.22 2.45
C GLU A 51 -3.26 -7.84 3.08
N CYS A 52 -2.29 -7.70 4.00
CA CYS A 52 -1.96 -6.42 4.61
C CYS A 52 -1.53 -5.38 3.56
N ILE A 53 -0.61 -5.75 2.67
CA ILE A 53 -0.14 -4.89 1.58
C ILE A 53 -1.31 -4.49 0.67
N HIS A 54 -2.15 -5.46 0.30
CA HIS A 54 -3.30 -5.22 -0.58
C HIS A 54 -4.29 -4.22 0.04
N VAL A 55 -4.65 -4.39 1.31
CA VAL A 55 -5.60 -3.50 1.99
C VAL A 55 -5.05 -2.09 2.10
N ILE A 56 -3.80 -1.92 2.57
CA ILE A 56 -3.17 -0.60 2.67
C ILE A 56 -3.06 0.07 1.30
N ALA A 57 -2.56 -0.65 0.29
CA ALA A 57 -2.40 -0.13 -1.05
C ALA A 57 -3.74 0.26 -1.70
N THR A 58 -4.79 -0.55 -1.50
CA THR A 58 -6.15 -0.27 -1.99
C THR A 58 -6.70 1.02 -1.37
N HIS A 59 -6.51 1.21 -0.07
CA HIS A 59 -6.98 2.43 0.59
C HIS A 59 -6.15 3.66 0.21
N CYS A 60 -4.84 3.53 0.05
CA CYS A 60 -4.01 4.60 -0.50
C CYS A 60 -4.37 4.94 -1.96
N ALA A 61 -4.71 3.95 -2.78
CA ALA A 61 -5.08 4.16 -4.18
C ALA A 61 -6.39 4.96 -4.37
N LYS A 62 -7.21 5.07 -3.31
CA LYS A 62 -8.39 5.98 -3.30
C LYS A 62 -8.01 7.44 -3.10
N MET A 63 -6.76 7.76 -2.77
CA MET A 63 -6.27 9.13 -2.65
C MET A 63 -6.20 9.78 -4.02
N VAL A 64 -6.63 11.03 -4.08
CA VAL A 64 -6.56 11.83 -5.31
C VAL A 64 -5.41 12.82 -5.18
N PRO A 65 -4.31 12.63 -5.90
CA PRO A 65 -3.23 13.61 -5.94
C PRO A 65 -3.67 14.85 -6.73
N ARG A 66 -3.43 16.02 -6.17
CA ARG A 66 -3.80 17.30 -6.78
C ARG A 66 -2.66 18.29 -6.67
N HIS A 67 -2.53 19.12 -7.70
CA HIS A 67 -1.58 20.24 -7.72
C HIS A 67 -2.24 21.49 -7.14
N TYR A 68 -1.62 22.05 -6.11
CA TYR A 68 -2.05 23.29 -5.47
C TYR A 68 -0.96 24.34 -5.52
N GLN A 69 -1.38 25.61 -5.50
CA GLN A 69 -0.53 26.73 -5.17
C GLN A 69 -1.05 27.37 -3.88
N GLN A 70 -0.19 27.43 -2.88
CA GLN A 70 -0.51 27.98 -1.58
C GLN A 70 0.12 29.35 -1.43
N ASN A 71 -0.72 30.37 -1.21
CA ASN A 71 -0.31 31.73 -0.91
C ASN A 71 -0.86 32.10 0.47
N GLY A 72 0.00 32.05 1.49
CA GLY A 72 -0.44 32.19 2.87
C GLY A 72 -1.39 31.07 3.28
N THR A 73 -2.61 31.41 3.69
CA THR A 73 -3.67 30.47 4.07
C THR A 73 -4.52 29.99 2.88
N ILE A 74 -4.41 30.65 1.73
CA ILE A 74 -5.25 30.36 0.56
C ILE A 74 -4.59 29.26 -0.27
N LYS A 75 -5.32 28.19 -0.51
CA LYS A 75 -4.93 27.09 -1.41
C LYS A 75 -5.77 27.16 -2.69
N ASN A 76 -5.11 27.34 -3.81
CA ASN A 76 -5.74 27.34 -5.13
C ASN A 76 -5.40 26.03 -5.85
N HIS A 77 -6.40 25.30 -6.30
CA HIS A 77 -6.22 24.12 -7.14
C HIS A 77 -5.83 24.55 -8.55
N ILE A 78 -4.68 24.06 -9.04
CA ILE A 78 -4.17 24.38 -10.37
C ILE A 78 -4.58 23.28 -11.35
N GLN A 79 -5.38 23.64 -12.33
CA GLN A 79 -5.70 22.78 -13.48
C GLN A 79 -4.57 22.92 -14.50
N GLY A 80 -4.00 21.80 -14.98
CA GLY A 80 -2.92 21.80 -15.95
C GLY A 80 -2.38 20.41 -16.24
N SER A 81 -1.35 20.33 -17.06
CA SER A 81 -0.74 19.07 -17.49
C SER A 81 -0.23 18.23 -16.31
N ILE A 82 0.37 18.85 -15.31
CA ILE A 82 0.85 18.17 -14.10
C ILE A 82 -0.34 17.56 -13.34
N ASN A 83 -1.42 18.34 -13.15
CA ASN A 83 -2.61 17.82 -12.46
C ASN A 83 -3.26 16.67 -13.24
N TYR A 84 -3.31 16.74 -14.58
CA TYR A 84 -3.82 15.65 -15.43
C TYR A 84 -2.99 14.38 -15.28
N ILE A 85 -1.65 14.49 -15.32
CA ILE A 85 -0.76 13.34 -15.13
C ILE A 85 -0.93 12.73 -13.74
N LEU A 86 -1.06 13.56 -12.71
CA LEU A 86 -1.21 13.07 -11.35
C LEU A 86 -2.57 12.41 -11.12
N SER A 87 -3.68 13.02 -11.57
CA SER A 87 -5.03 12.64 -11.17
C SER A 87 -5.77 11.75 -12.15
N VAL A 88 -5.29 11.62 -13.41
CA VAL A 88 -6.00 10.87 -14.45
C VAL A 88 -5.10 9.78 -15.05
N LYS A 89 -3.95 10.16 -15.62
CA LYS A 89 -3.11 9.23 -16.38
C LYS A 89 -1.63 9.48 -16.13
N PRO A 90 -1.05 8.89 -15.08
CA PRO A 90 0.37 9.04 -14.75
C PRO A 90 1.31 8.56 -15.85
N ASN A 91 0.92 7.55 -16.60
CA ASN A 91 1.65 7.04 -17.76
C ASN A 91 0.71 6.30 -18.72
N PRO A 92 1.14 5.90 -19.92
CA PRO A 92 0.29 5.24 -20.91
C PRO A 92 -0.34 3.91 -20.46
N PHE A 93 0.24 3.26 -19.45
CA PHE A 93 -0.10 1.89 -19.04
C PHE A 93 -0.94 1.82 -17.77
N MET A 94 -1.04 2.92 -17.00
CA MET A 94 -1.62 2.91 -15.65
C MET A 94 -2.61 4.05 -15.48
N THR A 95 -3.71 3.76 -14.81
CA THR A 95 -4.57 4.78 -14.21
C THR A 95 -3.90 5.33 -12.94
N THR A 96 -4.38 6.44 -12.41
CA THR A 96 -3.88 6.97 -11.13
C THR A 96 -4.06 5.97 -9.99
N TYR A 97 -5.18 5.22 -10.01
CA TYR A 97 -5.42 4.16 -9.02
C TYR A 97 -4.33 3.07 -9.10
N ASP A 98 -4.07 2.52 -10.29
CA ASP A 98 -3.07 1.47 -10.49
C ASP A 98 -1.66 1.94 -10.13
N PHE A 99 -1.36 3.19 -10.47
CA PHE A 99 -0.07 3.81 -10.18
C PHE A 99 0.18 3.93 -8.67
N ILE A 100 -0.80 4.47 -7.91
CA ILE A 100 -0.67 4.61 -6.45
C ILE A 100 -0.66 3.24 -5.80
N TYR A 101 -1.56 2.33 -6.21
CA TYR A 101 -1.59 0.96 -5.72
C TYR A 101 -0.23 0.27 -5.86
N LYS A 102 0.35 0.31 -7.06
CA LYS A 102 1.67 -0.29 -7.33
C LYS A 102 2.78 0.39 -6.53
N THR A 103 2.77 1.71 -6.44
CA THR A 103 3.76 2.48 -5.69
C THR A 103 3.75 2.11 -4.21
N VAL A 104 2.56 2.06 -3.60
CA VAL A 104 2.42 1.71 -2.18
C VAL A 104 2.71 0.23 -1.94
N SER A 105 2.28 -0.66 -2.84
CA SER A 105 2.60 -2.10 -2.73
C SER A 105 4.10 -2.34 -2.75
N LEU A 106 4.84 -1.72 -3.67
CA LEU A 106 6.31 -1.81 -3.73
C LEU A 106 6.95 -1.21 -2.47
N LEU A 107 6.45 -0.06 -1.99
CA LEU A 107 6.96 0.57 -0.78
C LEU A 107 6.80 -0.31 0.46
N LEU A 108 5.69 -1.03 0.58
CA LEU A 108 5.43 -1.94 1.70
C LEU A 108 6.19 -3.26 1.57
N ALA A 109 6.32 -3.78 0.34
CA ALA A 109 7.01 -5.03 0.08
C ALA A 109 8.53 -4.90 0.18
N GLN A 110 9.09 -3.75 -0.19
CA GLN A 110 10.53 -3.56 -0.36
C GLN A 110 11.12 -2.45 0.51
N ASN A 111 10.29 -1.71 1.27
CA ASN A 111 10.67 -0.52 2.04
C ASN A 111 11.34 0.61 1.23
N ASN A 112 11.48 0.43 -0.06
CA ASN A 112 11.97 1.40 -1.02
C ASN A 112 11.12 1.34 -2.28
N VAL A 113 10.77 2.48 -2.83
CA VAL A 113 10.18 2.56 -4.16
C VAL A 113 10.80 3.74 -4.92
N PHE A 114 11.15 3.49 -6.14
CA PHE A 114 11.73 4.46 -7.06
C PHE A 114 10.75 4.76 -8.16
N ILE A 115 10.42 6.03 -8.36
CA ILE A 115 9.49 6.47 -9.40
C ILE A 115 10.27 7.33 -10.38
N TYR A 116 10.41 6.86 -11.60
CA TYR A 116 11.07 7.64 -12.66
C TYR A 116 10.18 8.76 -13.13
N ILE A 117 10.76 9.95 -13.23
CA ILE A 117 10.14 11.18 -13.72
C ILE A 117 10.54 11.37 -15.18
N ASP A 118 9.62 11.13 -16.10
CA ASP A 118 9.81 11.38 -17.53
C ASP A 118 9.51 12.85 -17.82
N ILE A 119 10.56 13.59 -18.23
CA ILE A 119 10.48 15.00 -18.55
C ILE A 119 11.01 15.20 -19.97
N ASP A 120 10.33 16.03 -20.75
CA ASP A 120 10.75 16.38 -22.10
C ASP A 120 11.95 17.35 -22.12
N ASP A 121 12.50 17.62 -23.30
CA ASP A 121 13.64 18.53 -23.48
C ASP A 121 13.31 20.01 -23.09
N ARG A 122 12.02 20.33 -22.89
CA ARG A 122 11.54 21.65 -22.46
C ARG A 122 11.28 21.71 -20.95
N GLY A 123 11.51 20.61 -20.23
CA GLY A 123 11.27 20.52 -18.80
C GLY A 123 9.83 20.20 -18.41
N ASN A 124 8.96 19.84 -19.35
CA ASN A 124 7.58 19.48 -19.03
C ASN A 124 7.49 18.01 -18.59
N LEU A 125 6.72 17.76 -17.55
CA LEU A 125 6.41 16.40 -17.09
C LEU A 125 5.58 15.67 -18.15
N ARG A 126 6.05 14.48 -18.57
CA ARG A 126 5.39 13.58 -19.53
C ARG A 126 4.76 12.38 -18.88
N GLY A 127 5.37 11.87 -17.80
CA GLY A 127 4.87 10.70 -17.11
C GLY A 127 5.66 10.34 -15.85
N LEU A 128 5.07 9.44 -15.07
CA LEU A 128 5.61 8.91 -13.84
C LEU A 128 5.56 7.38 -13.89
N TYR A 129 6.70 6.71 -13.64
CA TYR A 129 6.82 5.26 -13.77
C TYR A 129 7.40 4.64 -12.50
N PRO A 130 6.61 3.87 -11.73
CA PRO A 130 7.13 3.12 -10.58
C PRO A 130 8.03 1.99 -11.08
N LEU A 131 9.29 2.00 -10.65
CA LEU A 131 10.30 1.03 -11.01
C LEU A 131 10.30 -0.14 -9.99
N ASN A 132 10.53 -1.34 -10.50
CA ASN A 132 10.73 -2.53 -9.67
C ASN A 132 12.07 -3.19 -10.04
N PRO A 133 13.21 -2.63 -9.61
CA PRO A 133 14.52 -3.19 -9.88
C PRO A 133 14.81 -4.40 -8.98
N LEU A 134 15.66 -5.33 -9.44
CA LEU A 134 16.25 -6.38 -8.61
C LEU A 134 17.33 -5.80 -7.69
N PHE A 135 18.14 -4.89 -8.23
CA PHE A 135 19.21 -4.20 -7.49
C PHE A 135 19.20 -2.72 -7.84
N CYS A 136 19.53 -1.92 -6.84
CA CYS A 136 19.77 -0.49 -6.99
C CYS A 136 21.07 -0.14 -6.29
N THR A 137 22.00 0.51 -7.00
CA THR A 137 23.28 0.95 -6.46
C THR A 137 23.43 2.45 -6.65
N LEU A 138 23.83 3.13 -5.57
CA LEU A 138 24.14 4.56 -5.60
C LEU A 138 25.55 4.78 -6.12
N ILE A 139 25.70 5.63 -7.11
CA ILE A 139 26.99 5.94 -7.73
C ILE A 139 27.16 7.45 -7.88
N GLU A 140 28.41 7.91 -7.84
CA GLU A 140 28.77 9.27 -8.16
C GLU A 140 29.40 9.32 -9.56
N TYR A 141 28.91 10.20 -10.42
CA TYR A 141 29.48 10.45 -11.72
C TYR A 141 29.35 11.94 -12.06
N ASP A 142 30.45 12.56 -12.45
CA ASP A 142 30.56 13.99 -12.81
C ASP A 142 29.98 14.93 -11.74
N ARG A 143 30.25 14.65 -10.45
CA ARG A 143 29.76 15.35 -9.25
C ARG A 143 28.24 15.24 -9.02
N ASP A 144 27.55 14.46 -9.83
CA ASP A 144 26.14 14.18 -9.67
C ASP A 144 25.92 12.77 -9.07
N ILE A 145 24.81 12.63 -8.38
CA ILE A 145 24.39 11.33 -7.84
C ILE A 145 23.52 10.62 -8.87
N TRP A 146 23.87 9.38 -9.14
CA TRP A 146 23.16 8.50 -10.06
C TRP A 146 22.75 7.21 -9.39
N LEU A 147 21.66 6.62 -9.88
CA LEU A 147 21.18 5.30 -9.50
C LEU A 147 21.45 4.32 -10.64
N LYS A 148 22.20 3.25 -10.35
CA LYS A 148 22.39 2.11 -11.24
C LYS A 148 21.36 1.05 -10.87
N PHE A 149 20.40 0.84 -11.74
CA PHE A 149 19.35 -0.17 -11.59
C PHE A 149 19.67 -1.42 -12.40
N GLN A 150 19.39 -2.58 -11.83
CA GLN A 150 19.35 -3.84 -12.57
C GLN A 150 17.94 -4.40 -12.51
N PHE A 151 17.39 -4.74 -13.66
CA PHE A 151 16.06 -5.32 -13.79
C PHE A 151 16.15 -6.81 -14.18
N ILE A 152 14.99 -7.47 -14.24
CA ILE A 152 14.86 -8.90 -14.53
C ILE A 152 15.40 -9.28 -15.93
N ASP A 153 15.54 -8.32 -16.83
CA ASP A 153 16.15 -8.50 -18.15
C ASP A 153 17.69 -8.60 -18.11
N GLY A 154 18.30 -8.47 -16.91
CA GLY A 154 19.73 -8.51 -16.67
C GLY A 154 20.48 -7.24 -17.07
N ASN A 155 19.82 -6.25 -17.68
CA ASN A 155 20.44 -5.01 -18.12
C ASN A 155 20.58 -4.01 -16.98
N PHE A 156 21.60 -3.14 -17.09
CA PHE A 156 21.83 -2.04 -16.18
C PHE A 156 21.34 -0.73 -16.80
N TYR A 157 20.61 0.05 -16.00
CA TYR A 157 20.10 1.35 -16.37
C TYR A 157 20.60 2.39 -15.36
N TYR A 158 21.11 3.50 -15.88
CA TYR A 158 21.66 4.59 -15.08
C TYR A 158 20.71 5.78 -15.17
N ILE A 159 20.21 6.20 -14.02
CA ILE A 159 19.26 7.32 -13.93
C ILE A 159 19.80 8.33 -12.94
N LYS A 160 19.83 9.60 -13.30
CA LYS A 160 20.21 10.68 -12.41
C LYS A 160 19.23 10.76 -11.25
N TYR A 161 19.69 10.95 -10.02
CA TYR A 161 18.85 10.92 -8.84
C TYR A 161 17.76 12.01 -8.84
N ASP A 162 18.03 13.17 -9.43
CA ASP A 162 17.05 14.26 -9.60
C ASP A 162 15.87 13.89 -10.53
N ARG A 163 15.97 12.77 -11.27
CA ARG A 163 14.92 12.23 -12.11
C ARG A 163 14.14 11.08 -11.44
N VAL A 164 14.31 10.89 -10.13
CA VAL A 164 13.69 9.80 -9.39
C VAL A 164 13.05 10.33 -8.12
N ILE A 165 11.77 10.06 -7.93
CA ILE A 165 11.13 10.19 -6.62
C ILE A 165 11.41 8.91 -5.85
N HIS A 166 12.05 9.03 -4.69
CA HIS A 166 12.39 7.91 -3.83
C HIS A 166 11.59 7.99 -2.53
N LEU A 167 10.70 7.00 -2.30
CA LEU A 167 9.97 6.82 -1.06
C LEU A 167 10.60 5.70 -0.25
N ARG A 168 10.64 5.85 1.06
CA ARG A 168 11.34 4.94 1.97
C ARG A 168 10.48 4.65 3.20
N ASN A 169 10.51 3.40 3.67
CA ASN A 169 10.03 3.00 4.99
C ASN A 169 11.23 2.56 5.85
N PHE A 170 11.08 2.56 7.17
CA PHE A 170 12.12 2.13 8.13
C PHE A 170 13.49 2.71 7.80
N TYR A 171 13.54 4.03 7.64
CA TYR A 171 14.75 4.77 7.28
C TYR A 171 15.53 5.13 8.56
N ILE A 172 16.28 4.16 9.13
CA ILE A 172 16.97 4.30 10.41
C ILE A 172 18.46 4.00 10.27
N LYS A 173 18.84 2.80 9.78
CA LYS A 173 20.23 2.34 9.74
C LYS A 173 21.03 2.88 8.56
N HIS A 174 20.36 3.19 7.46
CA HIS A 174 20.99 3.64 6.22
C HIS A 174 20.63 5.09 5.94
N ASP A 175 21.60 5.89 5.50
CA ASP A 175 21.37 7.30 5.18
C ASP A 175 20.68 7.52 3.84
N PHE A 176 20.50 6.47 3.03
CA PHE A 176 19.96 6.58 1.69
C PHE A 176 18.76 5.65 1.44
N TYR A 177 18.85 4.38 1.82
CA TYR A 177 17.79 3.40 1.61
C TYR A 177 16.97 3.14 2.87
N GLY A 178 15.70 2.79 2.71
CA GLY A 178 14.93 2.11 3.75
C GLY A 178 15.52 0.73 4.03
N GLU A 179 15.30 0.22 5.22
CA GLU A 179 15.82 -1.08 5.66
C GLU A 179 15.14 -2.24 4.91
N THR A 180 15.86 -3.35 4.81
CA THR A 180 15.29 -4.62 4.34
C THR A 180 14.29 -5.19 5.35
N ASN A 181 13.43 -6.10 4.91
CA ASN A 181 12.39 -6.71 5.75
C ASN A 181 12.90 -7.90 6.59
N GLU A 182 14.19 -7.95 6.92
CA GLU A 182 14.78 -9.07 7.68
C GLU A 182 14.09 -9.33 9.02
N THR A 183 13.63 -8.27 9.69
CA THR A 183 12.92 -8.41 10.98
C THR A 183 11.57 -9.12 10.84
N LEU A 184 10.91 -8.98 9.70
CA LEU A 184 9.65 -9.65 9.40
C LEU A 184 9.87 -11.11 8.97
N LYS A 185 11.02 -11.42 8.38
CA LYS A 185 11.35 -12.73 7.79
C LYS A 185 11.13 -13.90 8.75
N SER A 186 11.57 -13.76 9.99
CA SER A 186 11.39 -14.82 11.01
C SER A 186 9.92 -15.15 11.27
N SER A 187 9.04 -14.14 11.32
CA SER A 187 7.59 -14.35 11.51
C SER A 187 6.96 -14.99 10.28
N LEU A 188 7.38 -14.58 9.06
CA LEU A 188 6.89 -15.17 7.82
C LEU A 188 7.31 -16.63 7.66
N GLU A 189 8.57 -16.96 7.97
CA GLU A 189 9.07 -18.33 7.95
C GLU A 189 8.32 -19.21 8.95
N THR A 190 8.11 -18.73 10.18
CA THR A 190 7.37 -19.47 11.21
C THR A 190 5.94 -19.73 10.77
N GLN A 191 5.26 -18.74 10.18
CA GLN A 191 3.89 -18.91 9.67
C GLN A 191 3.84 -19.91 8.51
N THR A 192 4.80 -19.85 7.58
CA THR A 192 4.89 -20.82 6.47
C THR A 192 5.11 -22.25 6.98
N VAL A 193 6.00 -22.44 7.97
CA VAL A 193 6.22 -23.74 8.60
C VAL A 193 4.97 -24.25 9.33
N ALA A 194 4.22 -23.35 9.99
CA ALA A 194 2.96 -23.71 10.63
C ALA A 194 1.91 -24.18 9.62
N ASP A 195 1.75 -23.48 8.50
CA ASP A 195 0.83 -23.86 7.42
C ASP A 195 1.21 -25.20 6.79
N ASP A 196 2.50 -25.43 6.56
CA ASP A 196 3.00 -26.70 6.04
C ASP A 196 2.85 -27.83 7.06
N GLY A 197 3.03 -27.52 8.35
CA GLY A 197 2.72 -28.44 9.45
C GLY A 197 1.26 -28.89 9.43
N ILE A 198 0.34 -27.95 9.29
CA ILE A 198 -1.13 -28.24 9.19
C ILE A 198 -1.42 -29.08 7.94
N LYS A 199 -0.90 -28.71 6.78
CA LYS A 199 -1.05 -29.49 5.53
C LYS A 199 -0.54 -30.93 5.69
N ASN A 200 0.63 -31.09 6.31
CA ASN A 200 1.22 -32.40 6.55
C ASN A 200 0.42 -33.21 7.58
N ALA A 201 -0.07 -32.57 8.65
CA ALA A 201 -0.94 -33.21 9.62
C ALA A 201 -2.22 -33.75 8.99
N ILE A 202 -2.87 -32.97 8.12
CA ILE A 202 -4.04 -33.39 7.35
C ILE A 202 -3.71 -34.60 6.45
N LYS A 203 -2.58 -34.56 5.72
CA LYS A 203 -2.14 -35.69 4.90
C LYS A 203 -1.82 -36.93 5.73
N ILE A 204 -1.24 -36.75 6.91
CA ILE A 204 -0.92 -37.85 7.83
C ILE A 204 -2.20 -38.46 8.40
N SER A 205 -3.15 -37.64 8.84
CA SER A 205 -4.42 -38.10 9.40
C SER A 205 -5.33 -38.78 8.37
N ALA A 206 -5.19 -38.40 7.08
CA ALA A 206 -5.93 -39.05 5.99
C ALA A 206 -5.30 -40.37 5.52
N SER A 207 -4.12 -40.75 6.02
CA SER A 207 -3.38 -41.94 5.58
C SER A 207 -3.29 -42.97 6.71
N LEU A 208 -3.74 -44.16 6.45
CA LEU A 208 -3.51 -45.29 7.37
C LEU A 208 -2.00 -45.56 7.45
N ARG A 209 -1.45 -45.51 8.66
CA ARG A 209 -0.03 -45.78 8.91
C ARG A 209 0.10 -46.85 9.97
N GLY A 210 0.98 -47.77 9.69
CA GLY A 210 1.26 -48.82 10.63
C GLY A 210 2.47 -49.62 10.21
N VAL A 211 2.93 -50.47 11.12
CA VAL A 211 3.98 -51.42 10.83
C VAL A 211 3.34 -52.79 10.63
N LEU A 212 3.58 -53.40 9.49
CA LEU A 212 3.24 -54.78 9.23
C LEU A 212 4.38 -55.66 9.75
N LYS A 213 4.17 -56.35 10.87
CA LYS A 213 5.16 -57.21 11.49
C LYS A 213 4.91 -58.67 11.03
N ALA A 214 5.94 -59.29 10.45
CA ALA A 214 5.92 -60.69 10.13
C ALA A 214 6.22 -61.52 11.39
N SER A 215 5.37 -62.52 11.70
CA SER A 215 5.51 -63.39 12.85
C SER A 215 6.58 -64.49 12.67
N GLN A 216 7.07 -64.70 11.46
CA GLN A 216 8.11 -65.70 11.14
C GLN A 216 9.34 -65.05 10.51
N ALA A 217 10.54 -65.42 10.99
CA ALA A 217 11.81 -64.77 10.65
C ALA A 217 12.41 -65.12 9.26
N MET A 218 11.65 -65.70 8.34
CA MET A 218 12.20 -66.20 7.06
C MET A 218 11.43 -65.70 5.83
N LEU A 219 10.92 -64.47 5.82
CA LEU A 219 10.33 -63.89 4.63
C LEU A 219 11.40 -63.14 3.84
N LYS A 220 11.46 -63.37 2.52
CA LYS A 220 12.27 -62.58 1.59
C LYS A 220 11.65 -61.20 1.47
N ASP A 221 12.45 -60.18 1.28
CA ASP A 221 12.02 -58.77 1.11
C ASP A 221 10.90 -58.62 0.07
N LYS A 222 10.93 -59.38 -1.01
CA LYS A 222 9.92 -59.37 -2.07
C LYS A 222 8.54 -59.87 -1.54
N ASP A 223 8.52 -60.81 -0.62
CA ASP A 223 7.27 -61.35 -0.05
C ASP A 223 6.62 -60.33 0.86
N LEU A 224 7.44 -59.61 1.63
CA LEU A 224 6.99 -58.51 2.50
C LEU A 224 6.40 -57.35 1.70
N GLU A 225 7.06 -56.91 0.61
CA GLU A 225 6.59 -55.86 -0.28
C GLU A 225 5.27 -56.24 -0.98
N SER A 226 5.17 -57.52 -1.48
CA SER A 226 3.95 -58.06 -2.09
C SER A 226 2.77 -58.08 -1.11
N MET A 227 3.00 -58.45 0.14
CA MET A 227 1.94 -58.47 1.18
C MET A 227 1.52 -57.07 1.60
N LYS A 228 2.46 -56.16 1.74
CA LYS A 228 2.19 -54.72 1.96
C LYS A 228 1.26 -54.15 0.89
N THR A 229 1.59 -54.40 -0.38
CA THR A 229 0.79 -53.95 -1.52
C THR A 229 -0.62 -54.55 -1.50
N LYS A 230 -0.75 -55.89 -1.29
CA LYS A 230 -2.03 -56.56 -1.21
C LYS A 230 -2.89 -56.07 -0.04
N PHE A 231 -2.27 -55.77 1.12
CA PHE A 231 -2.96 -55.27 2.28
C PHE A 231 -3.51 -53.85 2.01
N VAL A 232 -2.70 -52.96 1.44
CA VAL A 232 -3.11 -51.63 1.06
C VAL A 232 -4.22 -51.65 0.00
N GLU A 233 -4.10 -52.53 -1.03
CA GLU A 233 -5.13 -52.70 -2.06
C GLU A 233 -6.44 -53.23 -1.45
N SER A 234 -6.38 -54.18 -0.49
CA SER A 234 -7.58 -54.70 0.17
C SER A 234 -8.30 -53.64 1.00
N LEU A 235 -7.56 -52.72 1.62
CA LEU A 235 -8.11 -51.59 2.38
C LEU A 235 -8.73 -50.53 1.45
N LEU A 236 -8.05 -50.20 0.35
CA LEU A 236 -8.53 -49.21 -0.61
C LEU A 236 -9.73 -49.69 -1.43
N SER A 237 -9.82 -50.99 -1.71
CA SER A 237 -10.95 -51.62 -2.43
C SER A 237 -12.15 -51.94 -1.54
N SER A 238 -11.97 -51.90 -0.22
CA SER A 238 -13.05 -52.18 0.74
C SER A 238 -13.92 -50.95 0.97
N THR A 239 -15.21 -51.05 0.65
CA THR A 239 -16.21 -50.00 0.89
C THR A 239 -16.33 -49.63 2.37
N ASN A 240 -15.95 -50.52 3.28
CA ASN A 240 -16.07 -50.32 4.74
C ASN A 240 -14.72 -50.11 5.43
N GLY A 241 -13.61 -49.97 4.68
CA GLY A 241 -12.28 -49.78 5.24
C GLY A 241 -11.70 -50.95 6.02
N ILE A 242 -12.26 -52.17 5.87
CA ILE A 242 -11.82 -53.36 6.55
C ILE A 242 -10.94 -54.18 5.60
N GLY A 243 -9.65 -54.32 5.94
CA GLY A 243 -8.69 -55.16 5.22
C GLY A 243 -8.47 -56.49 5.96
N GLY A 244 -8.38 -57.60 5.22
CA GLY A 244 -8.02 -58.91 5.79
C GLY A 244 -6.50 -59.08 5.92
N LEU A 245 -6.02 -59.59 7.03
CA LEU A 245 -4.63 -59.96 7.25
C LEU A 245 -4.48 -61.48 7.36
N ASP A 246 -3.39 -62.00 6.78
CA ASP A 246 -2.98 -63.41 7.00
C ASP A 246 -2.44 -63.54 8.45
N ALA A 247 -2.72 -64.69 9.12
CA ALA A 247 -2.28 -64.98 10.49
C ALA A 247 -0.74 -64.88 10.71
N ARG A 248 0.04 -64.85 9.66
CA ARG A 248 1.50 -64.68 9.68
C ARG A 248 1.96 -63.22 9.84
N PHE A 249 1.02 -62.27 9.80
CA PHE A 249 1.32 -60.85 9.89
C PHE A 249 0.47 -60.20 10.98
N ASP A 250 1.07 -59.30 11.70
CA ASP A 250 0.43 -58.43 12.68
C ASP A 250 0.56 -56.97 12.23
N PHE A 251 -0.57 -56.25 12.23
CA PHE A 251 -0.59 -54.83 11.89
C PHE A 251 -0.69 -54.01 13.17
N LYS A 252 0.33 -53.24 13.45
CA LYS A 252 0.31 -52.26 14.53
C LYS A 252 0.15 -50.87 13.96
N GLU A 253 -0.97 -50.26 14.25
CA GLU A 253 -1.22 -48.87 13.90
C GLU A 253 -0.23 -47.95 14.62
N ILE A 254 0.35 -46.98 13.89
CA ILE A 254 1.20 -45.91 14.44
C ILE A 254 0.37 -44.64 14.42
N ASN A 255 -0.11 -44.23 15.57
CA ASN A 255 -0.74 -42.93 15.75
C ASN A 255 0.35 -41.86 15.89
N LEU A 256 0.61 -41.17 14.77
CA LEU A 256 1.46 -39.98 14.76
C LEU A 256 0.55 -38.78 15.03
N ASN A 257 0.61 -38.24 16.24
CA ASN A 257 -0.01 -36.96 16.54
C ASN A 257 1.02 -35.86 16.28
N PRO A 258 0.98 -35.18 15.13
CA PRO A 258 1.92 -34.08 14.86
C PRO A 258 1.65 -32.96 15.87
N VAL A 259 2.72 -32.47 16.49
CA VAL A 259 2.64 -31.28 17.34
C VAL A 259 2.49 -30.08 16.40
N LEU A 260 1.32 -29.47 16.44
CA LEU A 260 1.01 -28.23 15.73
C LEU A 260 1.06 -27.06 16.71
N LEU A 261 1.30 -25.87 16.19
CA LEU A 261 1.13 -24.65 16.97
C LEU A 261 -0.32 -24.56 17.46
N ASP A 262 -0.49 -24.21 18.72
CA ASP A 262 -1.81 -23.94 19.25
C ASP A 262 -2.37 -22.62 18.70
N LYS A 263 -3.66 -22.38 18.95
CA LYS A 263 -4.34 -21.18 18.43
C LYS A 263 -3.71 -19.87 18.93
N GLU A 264 -3.20 -19.83 20.15
CA GLU A 264 -2.61 -18.64 20.75
C GLU A 264 -1.23 -18.36 20.16
N GLN A 265 -0.42 -19.39 19.94
CA GLN A 265 0.88 -19.28 19.28
C GLN A 265 0.73 -18.81 17.82
N LEU A 266 -0.25 -19.37 17.10
CA LEU A 266 -0.53 -18.95 15.72
C LEU A 266 -1.03 -17.49 15.68
N ALA A 267 -1.89 -17.10 16.62
CA ALA A 267 -2.36 -15.72 16.74
C ALA A 267 -1.22 -14.73 17.05
N LEU A 268 -0.24 -15.15 17.87
CA LEU A 268 0.95 -14.33 18.16
C LEU A 268 1.79 -14.12 16.89
N VAL A 269 2.07 -15.18 16.14
CA VAL A 269 2.84 -15.09 14.88
C VAL A 269 2.13 -14.19 13.88
N ASN A 270 0.83 -14.37 13.69
CA ASN A 270 0.03 -13.54 12.79
C ASN A 270 -0.02 -12.08 13.29
N GLY A 271 -0.14 -11.88 14.61
CA GLY A 271 -0.13 -10.58 15.26
C GLY A 271 1.16 -9.81 15.01
N ASN A 272 2.32 -10.48 14.97
CA ASN A 272 3.59 -9.86 14.62
C ASN A 272 3.60 -9.35 13.17
N ILE A 273 3.01 -10.10 12.23
CA ILE A 273 2.90 -9.68 10.83
C ILE A 273 1.96 -8.47 10.72
N PHE A 274 0.78 -8.52 11.35
CA PHE A 274 -0.15 -7.38 11.38
C PHE A 274 0.48 -6.15 12.03
N GLY A 275 1.21 -6.34 13.14
CA GLY A 275 1.93 -5.27 13.85
C GLY A 275 3.01 -4.61 13.00
N TYR A 276 3.74 -5.38 12.19
CA TYR A 276 4.75 -4.85 11.27
C TYR A 276 4.13 -3.87 10.25
N PHE A 277 2.97 -4.19 9.71
CA PHE A 277 2.24 -3.32 8.78
C PHE A 277 1.37 -2.28 9.48
N MET A 278 1.35 -2.24 10.82
CA MET A 278 0.52 -1.34 11.63
C MET A 278 -0.98 -1.44 11.30
N ILE A 279 -1.46 -2.63 10.99
CA ILE A 279 -2.86 -2.90 10.63
C ILE A 279 -3.43 -3.97 11.55
N SER A 280 -4.70 -3.86 11.90
CA SER A 280 -5.38 -4.90 12.67
C SER A 280 -6.03 -5.94 11.75
N GLU A 281 -6.20 -7.16 12.27
CA GLU A 281 -6.92 -8.23 11.59
C GLU A 281 -8.36 -7.82 11.20
N ASP A 282 -9.03 -7.04 12.06
CA ASP A 282 -10.38 -6.54 11.80
C ASP A 282 -10.45 -5.64 10.57
N ILE A 283 -9.42 -4.77 10.36
CA ILE A 283 -9.31 -3.93 9.17
C ILE A 283 -9.13 -4.81 7.93
N VAL A 284 -8.25 -5.80 7.99
CA VAL A 284 -7.99 -6.73 6.87
C VAL A 284 -9.25 -7.51 6.51
N LYS A 285 -9.98 -7.99 7.50
CA LYS A 285 -11.23 -8.76 7.31
C LYS A 285 -12.48 -7.90 7.11
N SER A 286 -12.34 -6.57 7.02
CA SER A 286 -13.45 -5.62 6.85
C SER A 286 -14.52 -5.70 7.96
N LYS A 287 -14.12 -6.02 9.19
CA LYS A 287 -14.97 -6.13 10.40
C LYS A 287 -14.71 -5.01 11.42
N TYR A 288 -14.23 -3.87 10.97
CA TYR A 288 -13.78 -2.78 11.82
C TYR A 288 -14.91 -1.84 12.27
N THR A 289 -14.71 -1.22 13.44
CA THR A 289 -15.53 -0.11 13.93
C THR A 289 -15.06 1.22 13.33
N ALA A 290 -15.84 2.29 13.56
CA ALA A 290 -15.46 3.63 13.11
C ALA A 290 -14.16 4.11 13.78
N GLU A 291 -13.99 3.82 15.07
CA GLU A 291 -12.81 4.19 15.85
C GLU A 291 -11.56 3.45 15.35
N GLN A 292 -11.68 2.15 15.04
CA GLN A 292 -10.60 1.37 14.45
C GLN A 292 -10.21 1.91 13.06
N TRP A 293 -11.19 2.34 12.28
CA TRP A 293 -10.96 2.97 10.98
C TRP A 293 -10.21 4.29 11.12
N ASP A 294 -10.65 5.15 12.03
CA ASP A 294 -10.01 6.45 12.27
C ASP A 294 -8.57 6.29 12.77
N ALA A 295 -8.33 5.32 13.65
CA ALA A 295 -6.99 4.98 14.12
C ALA A 295 -6.09 4.49 12.97
N PHE A 296 -6.59 3.58 12.11
CA PHE A 296 -5.87 3.09 10.93
C PHE A 296 -5.56 4.22 9.95
N TYR A 297 -6.54 5.09 9.70
CA TYR A 297 -6.34 6.25 8.84
C TYR A 297 -5.22 7.15 9.36
N ALA A 298 -5.29 7.55 10.63
CA ALA A 298 -4.34 8.48 11.24
C ALA A 298 -2.92 7.89 11.37
N SER A 299 -2.81 6.58 11.65
CA SER A 299 -1.51 5.93 11.89
C SER A 299 -0.85 5.41 10.61
N VAL A 300 -1.61 5.03 9.58
CA VAL A 300 -1.06 4.38 8.39
C VAL A 300 -1.28 5.19 7.12
N LEU A 301 -2.52 5.59 6.84
CA LEU A 301 -2.84 6.20 5.55
C LEU A 301 -2.40 7.66 5.45
N GLU A 302 -2.65 8.46 6.48
CA GLU A 302 -2.30 9.88 6.51
C GLU A 302 -0.78 10.12 6.44
N PRO A 303 0.09 9.41 7.20
CA PRO A 303 1.52 9.55 7.08
C PRO A 303 2.03 9.21 5.66
N LYS A 304 1.45 8.21 4.99
CA LYS A 304 1.81 7.88 3.61
C LYS A 304 1.36 8.94 2.62
N ALA A 305 0.18 9.53 2.82
CA ALA A 305 -0.29 10.66 2.02
C ALA A 305 0.65 11.86 2.12
N ILE A 306 1.08 12.19 3.35
CA ILE A 306 2.04 13.27 3.61
C ILE A 306 3.39 12.96 2.95
N GLN A 307 3.93 11.76 3.15
CA GLN A 307 5.19 11.33 2.56
C GLN A 307 5.17 11.43 1.03
N MET A 308 4.12 10.88 0.40
CA MET A 308 3.94 10.98 -1.05
C MET A 308 3.83 12.44 -1.49
N GLY A 309 3.01 13.25 -0.84
CA GLY A 309 2.83 14.66 -1.18
C GLY A 309 4.14 15.45 -1.17
N GLN A 310 4.94 15.30 -0.12
CA GLN A 310 6.24 15.96 0.01
C GLN A 310 7.25 15.46 -1.02
N SER A 311 7.35 14.14 -1.19
CA SER A 311 8.33 13.55 -2.12
C SER A 311 8.00 13.88 -3.57
N PHE A 312 6.73 13.89 -3.96
CA PHE A 312 6.29 14.29 -5.29
C PHE A 312 6.49 15.79 -5.52
N THR A 313 6.22 16.62 -4.51
CA THR A 313 6.49 18.06 -4.58
C THR A 313 7.96 18.32 -4.85
N ASN A 314 8.85 17.69 -4.07
CA ASN A 314 10.29 17.87 -4.22
C ASN A 314 10.86 17.29 -5.52
N GLY A 315 10.29 16.19 -6.02
CA GLY A 315 10.77 15.56 -7.26
C GLY A 315 10.29 16.24 -8.53
N ILE A 316 9.08 16.81 -8.53
CA ILE A 316 8.47 17.36 -9.74
C ILE A 316 8.76 18.87 -9.89
N PHE A 317 8.78 19.62 -8.79
CA PHE A 317 8.95 21.07 -8.85
C PHE A 317 10.38 21.51 -8.57
N SER A 318 10.81 22.54 -9.28
CA SER A 318 12.05 23.23 -8.95
C SER A 318 11.93 23.99 -7.62
N GLU A 319 13.05 24.26 -6.97
CA GLU A 319 13.10 25.03 -5.71
C GLU A 319 12.37 26.38 -5.82
N LYS A 320 12.48 27.06 -6.98
CA LYS A 320 11.79 28.32 -7.27
C LYS A 320 10.27 28.14 -7.25
N ALA A 321 9.76 27.07 -7.85
CA ALA A 321 8.33 26.77 -7.87
C ALA A 321 7.81 26.39 -6.45
N ILE A 322 8.61 25.64 -5.70
CA ILE A 322 8.29 25.30 -4.30
C ILE A 322 8.20 26.57 -3.43
N LYS A 323 9.14 27.51 -3.59
CA LYS A 323 9.11 28.81 -2.91
C LYS A 323 7.91 29.67 -3.33
N ALA A 324 7.46 29.53 -4.58
CA ALA A 324 6.24 30.18 -5.08
C ALA A 324 4.93 29.47 -4.62
N GLY A 325 5.03 28.49 -3.73
CA GLY A 325 3.88 27.83 -3.09
C GLY A 325 3.33 26.60 -3.82
N HIS A 326 3.96 26.15 -4.90
CA HIS A 326 3.51 24.95 -5.60
C HIS A 326 3.70 23.70 -4.73
N ARG A 327 2.63 22.88 -4.59
CA ARG A 327 2.57 21.67 -3.76
C ARG A 327 1.76 20.59 -4.46
N ILE A 328 2.08 19.34 -4.15
CA ILE A 328 1.25 18.18 -4.49
C ILE A 328 0.74 17.63 -3.18
N GLU A 329 -0.55 17.44 -3.08
CA GLU A 329 -1.20 16.83 -1.92
C GLU A 329 -1.97 15.60 -2.35
N PHE A 330 -1.82 14.53 -1.58
CA PHE A 330 -2.62 13.32 -1.68
C PHE A 330 -3.71 13.41 -0.63
N SER A 331 -4.95 13.56 -1.06
CA SER A 331 -6.07 13.69 -0.13
C SER A 331 -7.04 12.53 -0.29
N VAL A 332 -7.41 11.93 0.82
CA VAL A 332 -8.61 11.09 0.90
C VAL A 332 -9.75 12.00 1.30
N ASN A 333 -10.80 12.06 0.48
CA ASN A 333 -12.03 12.70 0.94
C ASN A 333 -12.68 11.79 2.00
N ARG A 334 -12.32 11.99 3.28
CA ARG A 334 -12.84 11.22 4.42
C ARG A 334 -14.36 11.21 4.43
N ILE A 335 -14.97 12.32 4.06
CA ILE A 335 -16.40 12.53 4.09
C ILE A 335 -17.08 11.66 3.02
N LYS A 336 -16.47 11.49 1.87
CA LYS A 336 -17.03 10.67 0.78
C LYS A 336 -17.26 9.21 1.20
N TYR A 337 -16.41 8.69 2.08
CA TYR A 337 -16.45 7.31 2.58
C TYR A 337 -17.05 7.19 3.99
N ALA A 338 -17.49 8.30 4.58
CA ALA A 338 -18.19 8.29 5.86
C ALA A 338 -19.55 7.61 5.76
N LYS A 339 -20.05 7.10 6.89
CA LYS A 339 -21.42 6.58 6.97
C LYS A 339 -22.42 7.68 6.62
N THR A 340 -23.57 7.28 6.09
CA THR A 340 -24.64 8.22 5.69
C THR A 340 -25.07 9.12 6.84
N GLU A 341 -25.14 8.59 8.06
CA GLU A 341 -25.48 9.34 9.27
C GLU A 341 -24.46 10.45 9.55
N THR A 342 -23.18 10.16 9.42
CA THR A 342 -22.09 11.13 9.61
C THR A 342 -22.15 12.24 8.54
N LYS A 343 -22.44 11.88 7.28
CA LYS A 343 -22.62 12.84 6.20
C LYS A 343 -23.80 13.78 6.46
N ILE A 344 -24.92 13.24 6.91
CA ILE A 344 -26.12 14.01 7.24
C ILE A 344 -25.85 14.94 8.43
N SER A 345 -25.18 14.47 9.49
CA SER A 345 -24.80 15.28 10.65
C SER A 345 -23.90 16.45 10.25
N LEU A 346 -22.87 16.18 9.45
CA LEU A 346 -21.98 17.20 8.92
C LEU A 346 -22.71 18.25 8.08
N LEU A 347 -23.58 17.81 7.19
CA LEU A 347 -24.39 18.72 6.35
C LEU A 347 -25.31 19.60 7.20
N LYS A 348 -25.91 19.04 8.24
CA LYS A 348 -26.74 19.81 9.18
C LYS A 348 -25.94 20.87 9.93
N GLU A 349 -24.83 20.48 10.53
CA GLU A 349 -24.03 21.33 11.39
C GLU A 349 -23.25 22.38 10.58
N ALA A 350 -22.47 21.96 9.59
CA ALA A 350 -21.69 22.88 8.76
C ALA A 350 -22.58 23.74 7.84
N GLY A 351 -23.70 23.19 7.35
CA GLY A 351 -24.68 23.93 6.58
C GLY A 351 -25.38 25.00 7.41
N ALA A 352 -25.77 24.68 8.66
CA ALA A 352 -26.39 25.63 9.56
C ALA A 352 -25.50 26.85 9.84
N LEU A 353 -24.18 26.64 9.90
CA LEU A 353 -23.17 27.69 10.13
C LEU A 353 -22.74 28.43 8.85
N GLY A 354 -23.29 28.08 7.68
CA GLY A 354 -22.89 28.69 6.41
C GLY A 354 -21.46 28.38 5.97
N LEU A 355 -20.86 27.29 6.48
CA LEU A 355 -19.49 26.89 6.17
C LEU A 355 -19.39 26.23 4.80
N LEU A 356 -20.46 25.60 4.30
CA LEU A 356 -20.51 24.86 3.04
C LEU A 356 -21.21 25.66 1.95
N LYS A 357 -20.67 25.60 0.76
CA LYS A 357 -21.39 25.99 -0.46
C LYS A 357 -22.43 24.92 -0.80
N VAL A 358 -23.46 25.29 -1.55
CA VAL A 358 -24.50 24.35 -2.00
C VAL A 358 -23.88 23.17 -2.75
N ASP A 359 -22.94 23.42 -3.68
CA ASP A 359 -22.30 22.37 -4.47
C ASP A 359 -21.36 21.49 -3.62
N GLU A 360 -20.67 22.03 -2.64
CA GLU A 360 -19.85 21.26 -1.69
C GLU A 360 -20.74 20.31 -0.86
N GLY A 361 -21.91 20.79 -0.42
CA GLY A 361 -22.88 19.94 0.27
C GLY A 361 -23.45 18.82 -0.62
N ARG A 362 -23.70 19.11 -1.90
CA ARG A 362 -24.14 18.12 -2.88
C ARG A 362 -23.08 17.06 -3.15
N GLU A 363 -21.82 17.46 -3.28
CA GLU A 363 -20.69 16.53 -3.45
C GLU A 363 -20.56 15.54 -2.28
N ILE A 364 -20.82 15.99 -1.04
CA ILE A 364 -20.77 15.12 0.16
C ILE A 364 -21.75 13.95 0.06
N ILE A 365 -22.91 14.15 -0.54
CA ILE A 365 -23.96 13.12 -0.73
C ILE A 365 -24.01 12.55 -2.14
N ASP A 366 -22.94 12.69 -2.91
CA ASP A 366 -22.78 12.19 -4.28
C ASP A 366 -23.84 12.72 -5.28
N LEU A 367 -24.36 13.93 -5.08
CA LEU A 367 -25.21 14.62 -6.05
C LEU A 367 -24.38 15.51 -6.99
N PRO A 368 -24.73 15.61 -8.28
CA PRO A 368 -24.02 16.46 -9.23
C PRO A 368 -24.11 17.94 -8.83
N ALA A 369 -23.05 18.71 -9.08
CA ALA A 369 -23.03 20.15 -8.88
C ALA A 369 -24.11 20.85 -9.74
N ILE A 370 -24.67 21.92 -9.20
CA ILE A 370 -25.60 22.79 -9.95
C ILE A 370 -24.80 23.80 -10.77
N GLY A 371 -23.68 24.26 -10.22
CA GLY A 371 -22.84 25.28 -10.82
C GLY A 371 -23.39 26.70 -10.71
N GLY A 372 -22.65 27.64 -11.31
CA GLY A 372 -23.04 29.04 -11.37
C GLY A 372 -23.12 29.74 -9.99
N GLU A 373 -23.93 30.79 -9.92
CA GLU A 373 -24.09 31.53 -8.66
C GLU A 373 -24.85 30.72 -7.60
N GLU A 374 -25.79 29.88 -7.99
CA GLU A 374 -26.58 29.06 -7.08
C GLU A 374 -25.74 28.01 -6.40
N GLY A 375 -24.86 27.30 -7.12
CA GLY A 375 -23.95 26.32 -6.57
C GLY A 375 -22.91 26.92 -5.63
N ASN A 376 -22.53 28.18 -5.87
CA ASN A 376 -21.53 28.89 -5.04
C ASN A 376 -22.14 29.59 -3.81
N LYS A 377 -23.47 29.66 -3.69
CA LYS A 377 -24.14 30.27 -2.52
C LYS A 377 -23.81 29.47 -1.26
N ARG A 378 -23.62 30.20 -0.16
CA ARG A 378 -23.60 29.64 1.20
C ARG A 378 -24.94 29.94 1.85
N LEU A 379 -25.55 28.91 2.39
CA LEU A 379 -26.83 29.01 3.09
C LEU A 379 -26.52 28.82 4.60
N GLN A 380 -27.09 29.69 5.42
CA GLN A 380 -27.02 29.54 6.87
C GLN A 380 -28.40 29.67 7.48
N THR A 381 -28.62 29.13 8.66
CA THR A 381 -29.86 29.32 9.39
C THR A 381 -29.96 30.73 9.95
N LEU A 382 -31.19 31.26 10.06
CA LEU A 382 -31.45 32.60 10.60
C LEU A 382 -31.00 32.76 12.07
N ASN A 383 -30.75 31.64 12.77
CA ASN A 383 -30.33 31.65 14.16
C ASN A 383 -28.79 31.86 14.33
N VAL A 384 -28.05 31.97 13.25
CA VAL A 384 -26.59 32.20 13.27
C VAL A 384 -26.33 33.65 12.87
N ILE A 385 -25.88 34.43 13.80
CA ILE A 385 -25.58 35.86 13.62
C ILE A 385 -24.06 36.04 13.49
N ASN A 386 -23.61 37.00 12.66
CA ASN A 386 -22.20 37.36 12.58
C ASN A 386 -21.73 37.79 13.97
N ALA A 387 -20.59 37.23 14.43
CA ALA A 387 -20.04 37.54 15.74
C ALA A 387 -19.83 39.06 15.99
N ASP A 388 -19.48 39.80 14.93
CA ASP A 388 -19.31 41.26 15.00
C ASP A 388 -20.63 42.03 15.23
N LEU A 389 -21.77 41.37 14.96
CA LEU A 389 -23.11 41.94 15.17
C LEU A 389 -23.81 41.36 16.41
N ALA A 390 -23.20 40.38 17.09
CA ALA A 390 -23.81 39.69 18.21
C ALA A 390 -24.15 40.67 19.37
N ASP A 391 -23.27 41.65 19.63
CA ASP A 391 -23.48 42.68 20.64
C ASP A 391 -24.64 43.60 20.32
N GLN A 392 -24.94 43.86 19.05
CA GLN A 392 -26.07 44.67 18.65
C GLN A 392 -27.43 43.95 18.83
N TYR A 393 -27.41 42.63 18.69
CA TYR A 393 -28.60 41.79 18.89
C TYR A 393 -28.85 41.39 20.34
N GLN A 394 -27.79 41.29 21.16
CA GLN A 394 -27.89 40.99 22.61
C GLN A 394 -28.14 42.23 23.45
N GLY A 395 -27.71 43.40 22.97
CA GLY A 395 -28.03 44.69 23.55
C GLY A 395 -29.30 45.23 22.94
N GLY A 396 -30.47 44.71 23.33
CA GLY A 396 -31.77 45.31 22.96
C GLY A 396 -31.73 46.81 23.10
N GLU A 397 -32.28 47.55 22.13
CA GLU A 397 -32.43 48.98 22.01
C GLU A 397 -32.33 49.74 23.36
N LYS A 398 -31.17 50.22 23.70
CA LYS A 398 -31.04 51.39 24.58
C LYS A 398 -30.93 52.63 23.70
N GLY A 399 -32.05 53.27 23.45
CA GLY A 399 -32.00 54.55 22.78
C GLY A 399 -33.27 55.03 22.11
N GLY A 400 -34.41 54.94 22.79
CA GLY A 400 -35.53 55.78 22.49
C GLY A 400 -35.13 57.24 22.79
N LYS A 401 -34.72 57.99 21.76
CA LYS A 401 -34.64 59.46 21.89
C LYS A 401 -36.05 59.99 22.08
N SER A 402 -36.33 60.40 23.34
CA SER A 402 -37.52 61.21 23.62
C SER A 402 -37.42 62.53 22.87
N ASN A 403 -38.25 62.72 21.85
CA ASN A 403 -38.53 64.01 21.27
C ASN A 403 -39.31 64.81 22.32
N LYS A 404 -38.64 65.70 23.04
CA LYS A 404 -39.30 66.80 23.76
C LYS A 404 -39.75 67.79 22.70
N GLY A 405 -41.07 67.87 22.53
CA GLY A 405 -41.69 68.96 21.84
C GLY A 405 -41.35 70.30 22.50
N ASN A 406 -41.02 71.27 21.69
CA ASN A 406 -41.06 72.66 22.06
C ASN A 406 -42.46 73.20 21.64
N GLU A 407 -43.30 73.41 22.62
CA GLU A 407 -44.33 74.43 22.54
C GLU A 407 -43.66 75.75 22.92
N ASN A 408 -43.58 76.69 21.97
CA ASN A 408 -44.03 78.11 22.03
C ASN A 408 -43.65 78.80 20.73
#